data_3a16c101c217eddd68e2e6aa32d2c65c
#
_entry.id   3a16c101c217eddd68e2e6aa32d2c65c
#
_cell.length_a   1.000
_cell.length_b   1.000
_cell.length_c   1.000
_cell.angle_alpha   90.00
_cell.angle_beta   90.00
_cell.angle_gamma   90.00
#
_symmetry.space_group_name_H-M   'P 1'
#
loop_
_entity.id
_entity.type
_entity.pdbx_description
1 polymer ?
#
loop_
_entity_poly.entity_id
_entity_poly.type
_entity_poly.pdbx_seq_one_letter_code
_entity_poly.pdbx_strand_id
1 'polypeptide(L)'
;MSNRGRQNVASFLTKNLGIDWRWGAEWFESVLIDYDVCSNWGNWNYTAGVGNDARGFRFFNITKQAKDYDPQGEYVKHWLPELVYLPAAKVHEPWKLLPVEQQRFGVRLGVDYPQPVVDLFKSAEANEKVYNAAFGARSPAHSPTKPKLKGRR
;
A
#
# COMPACT_ATOMS: atom_id res chain seq x y z
N MET A 1 7.59 -9.94 9.70
CA MET A 1 6.42 -9.38 8.94
C MET A 1 6.16 -10.26 7.72
N SER A 2 4.90 -10.62 7.44
CA SER A 2 4.54 -11.42 6.26
C SER A 2 4.82 -10.68 4.95
N ASN A 3 5.02 -11.43 3.85
CA ASN A 3 5.21 -10.82 2.52
C ASN A 3 4.02 -9.92 2.12
N ARG A 4 2.79 -10.35 2.40
CA ARG A 4 1.59 -9.54 2.14
C ARG A 4 1.58 -8.22 2.92
N GLY A 5 2.01 -8.24 4.17
CA GLY A 5 2.18 -7.01 4.97
C GLY A 5 3.20 -6.06 4.34
N ARG A 6 4.36 -6.59 3.92
CA ARG A 6 5.39 -5.79 3.23
C ARG A 6 4.88 -5.15 1.94
N GLN A 7 4.10 -5.90 1.14
CA GLN A 7 3.50 -5.38 -0.09
C GLN A 7 2.48 -4.26 0.19
N ASN A 8 1.67 -4.40 1.24
CA ASN A 8 0.71 -3.36 1.64
C ASN A 8 1.43 -2.07 2.06
N VAL A 9 2.48 -2.19 2.89
CA VAL A 9 3.29 -1.04 3.31
C VAL A 9 3.95 -0.37 2.11
N ALA A 10 4.59 -1.14 1.24
CA ALA A 10 5.27 -0.60 0.06
C ALA A 10 4.28 0.08 -0.91
N SER A 11 3.09 -0.49 -1.12
CA SER A 11 2.05 0.12 -1.92
C SER A 11 1.55 1.43 -1.31
N PHE A 12 1.27 1.45 -0.01
CA PHE A 12 0.80 2.65 0.68
C PHE A 12 1.84 3.77 0.61
N LEU A 13 3.10 3.47 0.95
CA LEU A 13 4.18 4.45 0.93
C LEU A 13 4.37 5.06 -0.48
N THR A 14 4.39 4.24 -1.51
CA THR A 14 4.72 4.70 -2.87
C THR A 14 3.51 5.25 -3.63
N LYS A 15 2.34 4.60 -3.51
CA LYS A 15 1.16 4.91 -4.33
C LYS A 15 0.19 5.89 -3.67
N ASN A 16 0.17 5.93 -2.34
CA ASN A 16 -0.69 6.85 -1.60
C ASN A 16 0.07 8.04 -1.04
N LEU A 17 1.21 7.82 -0.38
CA LEU A 17 2.02 8.92 0.17
C LEU A 17 2.93 9.58 -0.88
N GLY A 18 3.18 8.93 -2.03
CA GLY A 18 4.05 9.47 -3.08
C GLY A 18 5.52 9.55 -2.68
N ILE A 19 5.93 8.76 -1.69
CA ILE A 19 7.32 8.74 -1.20
C ILE A 19 8.15 7.81 -2.08
N ASP A 20 9.41 8.19 -2.31
CA ASP A 20 10.37 7.36 -3.05
C ASP A 20 10.53 5.99 -2.38
N TRP A 21 10.33 4.94 -3.14
CA TRP A 21 10.38 3.55 -2.68
C TRP A 21 11.72 3.17 -2.04
N ARG A 22 12.82 3.84 -2.43
CA ARG A 22 14.16 3.57 -1.89
C ARG A 22 14.23 3.85 -0.39
N TRP A 23 13.56 4.89 0.08
CA TRP A 23 13.46 5.21 1.52
C TRP A 23 12.79 4.09 2.31
N GLY A 24 11.74 3.50 1.74
CA GLY A 24 11.08 2.35 2.36
C GLY A 24 11.96 1.09 2.35
N ALA A 25 12.71 0.87 1.26
CA ALA A 25 13.64 -0.24 1.16
C ALA A 25 14.78 -0.13 2.19
N GLU A 26 15.39 1.06 2.33
CA GLU A 26 16.42 1.36 3.33
C GLU A 26 15.89 1.21 4.76
N TRP A 27 14.67 1.70 5.03
CA TRP A 27 14.05 1.53 6.34
C TRP A 27 13.85 0.06 6.68
N PHE A 28 13.33 -0.74 5.74
CA PHE A 28 13.16 -2.18 5.96
C PHE A 28 14.49 -2.90 6.15
N GLU A 29 15.52 -2.53 5.40
CA GLU A 29 16.88 -3.02 5.56
C GLU A 29 17.38 -2.80 6.99
N SER A 30 17.11 -1.63 7.56
CA SER A 30 17.61 -1.26 8.90
C SER A 30 16.88 -1.98 10.05
N VAL A 31 15.61 -2.44 9.85
CA VAL A 31 14.78 -2.93 10.97
C VAL A 31 14.34 -4.39 10.82
N LEU A 32 14.43 -5.00 9.65
CA LEU A 32 14.00 -6.40 9.46
C LEU A 32 15.06 -7.37 9.96
N ILE A 33 14.68 -8.24 10.89
CA ILE A 33 15.56 -9.29 11.41
C ILE A 33 15.86 -10.33 10.32
N ASP A 34 14.87 -10.60 9.45
CA ASP A 34 14.94 -11.53 8.32
C ASP A 34 15.24 -10.81 7.00
N TYR A 35 16.06 -9.75 7.06
CA TYR A 35 16.45 -8.99 5.88
C TYR A 35 17.21 -9.85 4.88
N ASP A 36 16.78 -9.75 3.62
CA ASP A 36 17.50 -10.27 2.45
C ASP A 36 17.53 -9.18 1.38
N VAL A 37 18.69 -8.85 0.87
CA VAL A 37 18.87 -7.74 -0.06
C VAL A 37 18.05 -7.91 -1.34
N CYS A 38 18.06 -9.10 -1.95
CA CYS A 38 17.36 -9.35 -3.20
C CYS A 38 15.86 -9.30 -3.01
N SER A 39 15.34 -9.95 -1.97
CA SER A 39 13.92 -9.98 -1.65
C SER A 39 13.41 -8.59 -1.27
N ASN A 40 14.15 -7.85 -0.45
CA ASN A 40 13.72 -6.52 -0.01
C ASN A 40 13.71 -5.54 -1.19
N TRP A 41 14.85 -5.27 -1.78
CA TRP A 41 14.97 -4.28 -2.87
C TRP A 41 14.17 -4.67 -4.11
N GLY A 42 14.11 -5.96 -4.45
CA GLY A 42 13.30 -6.47 -5.56
C GLY A 42 11.80 -6.27 -5.35
N ASN A 43 11.27 -6.54 -4.15
CA ASN A 43 9.86 -6.33 -3.84
C ASN A 43 9.48 -4.84 -3.79
N TRP A 44 10.34 -3.98 -3.24
CA TRP A 44 10.11 -2.53 -3.24
C TRP A 44 10.10 -1.97 -4.67
N ASN A 45 11.07 -2.34 -5.49
CA ASN A 45 11.17 -1.96 -6.91
C ASN A 45 9.94 -2.43 -7.70
N TYR A 46 9.51 -3.69 -7.52
CA TYR A 46 8.31 -4.25 -8.12
C TYR A 46 7.05 -3.49 -7.72
N THR A 47 6.86 -3.25 -6.42
CA THR A 47 5.66 -2.56 -5.91
C THR A 47 5.61 -1.10 -6.35
N ALA A 48 6.76 -0.45 -6.46
CA ALA A 48 6.86 0.90 -7.00
C ALA A 48 6.45 0.98 -8.48
N GLY A 49 6.53 -0.14 -9.24
CA GLY A 49 6.23 -0.20 -10.67
C GLY A 49 7.34 0.35 -11.55
N VAL A 50 8.58 0.38 -11.04
CA VAL A 50 9.78 0.82 -11.79
C VAL A 50 10.65 -0.34 -12.26
N GLY A 51 10.32 -1.57 -11.83
CA GLY A 51 11.00 -2.81 -12.20
C GLY A 51 10.25 -3.61 -13.25
N ASN A 52 10.17 -4.93 -13.02
CA ASN A 52 9.64 -5.90 -13.98
C ASN A 52 8.10 -5.96 -14.07
N ASP A 53 7.35 -5.13 -13.34
CA ASP A 53 5.89 -5.10 -13.46
C ASP A 53 5.46 -4.21 -14.64
N ALA A 54 5.13 -4.83 -15.75
CA ALA A 54 4.68 -4.13 -16.96
C ALA A 54 3.21 -3.64 -16.91
N ARG A 55 2.52 -3.84 -15.79
CA ARG A 55 1.06 -3.57 -15.69
C ARG A 55 0.71 -2.12 -15.35
N GLY A 56 1.69 -1.23 -15.32
CA GLY A 56 1.49 0.19 -15.05
C GLY A 56 1.21 0.51 -13.56
N PHE A 57 0.53 1.63 -13.32
CA PHE A 57 0.20 2.06 -11.97
C PHE A 57 -0.81 1.10 -11.33
N ARG A 58 -0.44 0.57 -10.18
CA ARG A 58 -1.29 -0.30 -9.35
C ARG A 58 -1.07 0.03 -7.89
N PHE A 59 -2.15 0.12 -7.13
CA PHE A 59 -2.08 0.24 -5.69
C PHE A 59 -2.92 -0.84 -5.01
N PHE A 60 -2.57 -1.20 -3.79
CA PHE A 60 -3.39 -2.09 -2.99
C PHE A 60 -4.45 -1.29 -2.23
N ASN A 61 -5.70 -1.74 -2.34
CA ASN A 61 -6.74 -1.27 -1.42
C ASN A 61 -6.48 -1.91 -0.05
N ILE A 62 -5.71 -1.22 0.79
CA ILE A 62 -5.28 -1.72 2.10
C ILE A 62 -6.44 -2.01 3.03
N THR A 63 -7.53 -1.23 2.96
CA THR A 63 -8.75 -1.48 3.73
C THR A 63 -9.42 -2.80 3.32
N LYS A 64 -9.50 -3.05 2.00
CA LYS A 64 -10.01 -4.34 1.50
C LYS A 64 -9.11 -5.49 1.92
N GLN A 65 -7.78 -5.33 1.78
CA GLN A 65 -6.82 -6.35 2.22
C GLN A 65 -6.95 -6.66 3.72
N ALA A 66 -7.10 -5.63 4.56
CA ALA A 66 -7.32 -5.82 5.99
C ALA A 66 -8.58 -6.64 6.28
N LYS A 67 -9.70 -6.31 5.64
CA LYS A 67 -10.96 -7.04 5.80
C LYS A 67 -10.90 -8.48 5.29
N ASP A 68 -10.18 -8.72 4.19
CA ASP A 68 -10.05 -10.05 3.58
C ASP A 68 -9.14 -11.00 4.41
N TYR A 69 -8.07 -10.47 5.02
CA TYR A 69 -7.06 -11.27 5.73
C TYR A 69 -7.15 -11.23 7.26
N ASP A 70 -7.84 -10.24 7.80
CA ASP A 70 -8.06 -10.08 9.24
C ASP A 70 -9.52 -9.66 9.53
N PRO A 71 -10.52 -10.46 9.11
CA PRO A 71 -11.94 -10.05 9.15
C PRO A 71 -12.44 -9.74 10.58
N GLN A 72 -11.84 -10.32 11.60
CA GLN A 72 -12.18 -10.07 13.01
C GLN A 72 -11.34 -8.95 13.66
N GLY A 73 -10.31 -8.47 12.96
CA GLY A 73 -9.42 -7.42 13.46
C GLY A 73 -8.48 -7.90 14.57
N GLU A 74 -8.22 -9.21 14.65
CA GLU A 74 -7.36 -9.77 15.69
C GLU A 74 -5.92 -9.27 15.58
N TYR A 75 -5.39 -9.24 14.37
CA TYR A 75 -4.05 -8.71 14.11
C TYR A 75 -3.95 -7.22 14.45
N VAL A 76 -4.94 -6.42 14.02
CA VAL A 76 -4.97 -4.99 14.31
C VAL A 76 -5.04 -4.76 15.82
N LYS A 77 -5.93 -5.43 16.54
CA LYS A 77 -6.10 -5.30 17.99
C LYS A 77 -4.87 -5.75 18.78
N HIS A 78 -4.16 -6.75 18.27
CA HIS A 78 -2.92 -7.22 18.88
C HIS A 78 -1.82 -6.17 18.84
N TRP A 79 -1.67 -5.49 17.70
CA TRP A 79 -0.60 -4.51 17.51
C TRP A 79 -0.99 -3.07 17.84
N LEU A 80 -2.29 -2.78 17.93
CA LEU A 80 -2.84 -1.47 18.25
C LEU A 80 -3.80 -1.61 19.44
N PRO A 81 -3.27 -1.67 20.66
CA PRO A 81 -4.07 -1.89 21.88
C PRO A 81 -5.20 -0.88 22.08
N GLU A 82 -5.01 0.35 21.59
CA GLU A 82 -6.02 1.41 21.62
C GLU A 82 -7.30 1.06 20.83
N LEU A 83 -7.21 0.12 19.89
CA LEU A 83 -8.35 -0.32 19.07
C LEU A 83 -9.00 -1.63 19.57
N VAL A 84 -8.55 -2.17 20.70
CA VAL A 84 -8.97 -3.51 21.19
C VAL A 84 -10.49 -3.61 21.42
N TYR A 85 -11.14 -2.54 21.85
CA TYR A 85 -12.57 -2.51 22.14
C TYR A 85 -13.45 -2.25 20.91
N LEU A 86 -12.85 -2.00 19.73
CA LEU A 86 -13.61 -1.79 18.52
C LEU A 86 -14.19 -3.11 17.98
N PRO A 87 -15.46 -3.09 17.53
CA PRO A 87 -16.03 -4.26 16.84
C PRO A 87 -15.33 -4.49 15.49
N ALA A 88 -15.33 -5.74 15.01
CA ALA A 88 -14.71 -6.16 13.76
C ALA A 88 -15.12 -5.28 12.55
N ALA A 89 -16.38 -4.84 12.52
CA ALA A 89 -16.89 -3.98 11.45
C ALA A 89 -16.28 -2.57 11.41
N LYS A 90 -15.64 -2.12 12.50
CA LYS A 90 -15.11 -0.74 12.65
C LYS A 90 -13.58 -0.68 12.78
N VAL A 91 -12.96 -1.78 13.21
CA VAL A 91 -11.54 -1.80 13.58
C VAL A 91 -10.60 -1.46 12.43
N HIS A 92 -10.97 -1.76 11.20
CA HIS A 92 -10.17 -1.46 9.99
C HIS A 92 -10.38 -0.05 9.43
N GLU A 93 -11.36 0.68 9.93
CA GLU A 93 -11.67 2.04 9.49
C GLU A 93 -12.05 2.92 10.70
N PRO A 94 -11.19 3.03 11.74
CA PRO A 94 -11.53 3.74 12.98
C PRO A 94 -11.86 5.22 12.75
N TRP A 95 -11.32 5.84 11.70
CA TRP A 95 -11.61 7.22 11.32
C TRP A 95 -13.07 7.49 10.91
N LYS A 96 -13.87 6.44 10.71
CA LYS A 96 -15.31 6.54 10.45
C LYS A 96 -16.17 6.49 11.70
N LEU A 97 -15.56 6.43 12.89
CA LEU A 97 -16.29 6.42 14.15
C LEU A 97 -16.98 7.76 14.39
N LEU A 98 -18.26 7.69 14.70
CA LEU A 98 -19.04 8.85 15.16
C LEU A 98 -18.57 9.26 16.56
N PRO A 99 -18.75 10.53 16.99
CA PRO A 99 -18.39 10.97 18.33
C PRO A 99 -18.96 10.10 19.46
N VAL A 100 -20.18 9.65 19.33
CA VAL A 100 -20.83 8.74 20.29
C VAL A 100 -20.16 7.37 20.34
N GLU A 101 -19.72 6.86 19.18
CA GLU A 101 -19.00 5.59 19.09
C GLU A 101 -17.60 5.73 19.68
N GLN A 102 -16.91 6.84 19.44
CA GLN A 102 -15.61 7.14 20.05
C GLN A 102 -15.69 7.12 21.56
N GLN A 103 -16.71 7.77 22.13
CA GLN A 103 -16.94 7.75 23.57
C GLN A 103 -17.28 6.34 24.07
N ARG A 104 -18.12 5.60 23.35
CA ARG A 104 -18.52 4.23 23.72
C ARG A 104 -17.35 3.26 23.74
N PHE A 105 -16.44 3.37 22.80
CA PHE A 105 -15.30 2.44 22.64
C PHE A 105 -14.02 2.98 23.29
N GLY A 106 -14.04 4.20 23.85
CA GLY A 106 -12.89 4.79 24.52
C GLY A 106 -11.74 5.17 23.58
N VAL A 107 -12.03 5.50 22.32
CA VAL A 107 -11.02 5.85 21.29
C VAL A 107 -11.32 7.25 20.74
N ARG A 108 -10.46 8.21 21.02
CA ARG A 108 -10.57 9.58 20.53
C ARG A 108 -9.66 9.76 19.32
N LEU A 109 -10.25 10.01 18.15
CA LEU A 109 -9.51 10.29 16.94
C LEU A 109 -8.73 11.61 17.04
N GLY A 110 -7.45 11.57 16.69
CA GLY A 110 -6.52 12.69 16.83
C GLY A 110 -5.84 12.78 18.19
N VAL A 111 -6.21 11.92 19.16
CA VAL A 111 -5.61 11.86 20.50
C VAL A 111 -5.07 10.46 20.79
N ASP A 112 -5.97 9.47 20.88
CA ASP A 112 -5.61 8.08 21.18
C ASP A 112 -5.23 7.32 19.90
N TYR A 113 -5.84 7.68 18.77
CA TYR A 113 -5.53 7.15 17.44
C TYR A 113 -5.47 8.30 16.42
N PRO A 114 -4.46 8.34 15.53
CA PRO A 114 -4.26 9.46 14.62
C PRO A 114 -5.38 9.56 13.58
N GLN A 115 -5.61 10.77 13.08
CA GLN A 115 -6.41 11.00 11.89
C GLN A 115 -5.71 10.45 10.64
N PRO A 116 -6.45 10.02 9.60
CA PRO A 116 -5.84 9.64 8.34
C PRO A 116 -4.96 10.74 7.76
N VAL A 117 -3.73 10.39 7.38
CA VAL A 117 -2.77 11.31 6.74
C VAL A 117 -3.21 11.67 5.32
N VAL A 118 -3.82 10.71 4.62
CA VAL A 118 -4.32 10.87 3.26
C VAL A 118 -5.64 10.11 3.07
N ASP A 119 -6.45 10.57 2.13
CA ASP A 119 -7.54 9.77 1.58
C ASP A 119 -6.97 8.74 0.62
N LEU A 120 -7.26 7.46 0.86
CA LEU A 120 -6.66 6.34 0.14
C LEU A 120 -6.89 6.40 -1.38
N PHE A 121 -8.11 6.73 -1.81
CA PHE A 121 -8.47 6.74 -3.23
C PHE A 121 -8.05 8.03 -3.93
N LYS A 122 -8.28 9.18 -3.30
CA LYS A 122 -7.90 10.48 -3.87
C LYS A 122 -6.39 10.60 -4.03
N SER A 123 -5.63 10.14 -3.05
CA SER A 123 -4.16 10.16 -3.11
C SER A 123 -3.63 9.23 -4.19
N ALA A 124 -4.21 8.02 -4.33
CA ALA A 124 -3.82 7.11 -5.39
C ALA A 124 -4.12 7.69 -6.79
N GLU A 125 -5.29 8.29 -6.99
CA GLU A 125 -5.65 8.95 -8.26
C GLU A 125 -4.70 10.11 -8.60
N ALA A 126 -4.36 10.94 -7.62
CA ALA A 126 -3.43 12.03 -7.81
C ALA A 126 -2.04 11.55 -8.22
N ASN A 127 -1.52 10.53 -7.52
CA ASN A 127 -0.22 9.94 -7.81
C ASN A 127 -0.22 9.14 -9.13
N GLU A 128 -1.34 8.54 -9.53
CA GLU A 128 -1.47 7.89 -10.84
C GLU A 128 -1.30 8.88 -12.00
N LYS A 129 -1.87 10.08 -11.87
CA LYS A 129 -1.70 11.15 -12.86
C LYS A 129 -0.23 11.55 -13.02
N VAL A 130 0.49 11.70 -11.90
CA VAL A 130 1.93 12.01 -11.92
C VAL A 130 2.74 10.86 -12.55
N TYR A 131 2.43 9.62 -12.17
CA TYR A 131 3.09 8.44 -12.72
C TYR A 131 2.89 8.35 -14.24
N ASN A 132 1.66 8.49 -14.72
CA ASN A 132 1.33 8.39 -16.13
C ASN A 132 1.97 9.54 -16.94
N ALA A 133 2.03 10.76 -16.39
CA ALA A 133 2.74 11.88 -17.01
C ALA A 133 4.23 11.60 -17.16
N ALA A 134 4.88 11.03 -16.15
CA ALA A 134 6.29 10.65 -16.21
C ALA A 134 6.56 9.51 -17.22
N PHE A 135 5.63 8.55 -17.34
CA PHE A 135 5.71 7.49 -18.34
C PHE A 135 5.48 7.99 -19.76
N GLY A 136 4.52 8.89 -19.97
CA GLY A 136 4.25 9.51 -21.27
C GLY A 136 5.38 10.41 -21.78
N ALA A 137 6.15 11.01 -20.87
CA ALA A 137 7.34 11.80 -21.20
C ALA A 137 8.56 10.94 -21.63
N ARG A 138 8.55 9.64 -21.36
CA ARG A 138 9.53 8.71 -21.94
C ARG A 138 9.23 8.53 -23.42
N SER A 139 10.04 9.13 -24.29
CA SER A 139 9.94 9.00 -25.75
C SER A 139 9.78 7.54 -26.20
N PRO A 140 9.06 7.26 -27.29
CA PRO A 140 8.68 5.90 -27.75
C PRO A 140 9.85 5.10 -28.35
N ALA A 141 11.07 5.24 -27.87
CA ALA A 141 12.26 4.61 -28.44
C ALA A 141 12.37 3.08 -28.17
N HIS A 142 11.45 2.45 -27.46
CA HIS A 142 11.47 1.00 -27.23
C HIS A 142 10.08 0.40 -27.05
N SER A 143 9.24 0.49 -28.08
CA SER A 143 8.15 -0.49 -28.25
C SER A 143 8.75 -1.72 -28.94
N PRO A 144 8.86 -2.90 -28.28
CA PRO A 144 9.23 -4.11 -29.00
C PRO A 144 8.11 -4.40 -30.02
N THR A 145 8.42 -4.23 -31.31
CA THR A 145 7.58 -4.71 -32.41
C THR A 145 7.31 -6.18 -32.19
N LYS A 146 6.05 -6.53 -31.90
CA LYS A 146 5.62 -7.92 -31.85
C LYS A 146 5.98 -8.56 -33.21
N PRO A 147 6.76 -9.65 -33.24
CA PRO A 147 7.03 -10.32 -34.49
C PRO A 147 5.70 -10.84 -35.06
N LYS A 148 5.37 -10.43 -36.30
CA LYS A 148 4.26 -10.99 -37.04
C LYS A 148 4.59 -12.47 -37.31
N LEU A 149 3.93 -13.38 -36.61
CA LEU A 149 3.93 -14.79 -36.96
C LEU A 149 3.34 -14.93 -38.35
N LYS A 150 4.21 -15.13 -39.34
CA LYS A 150 3.78 -15.56 -40.69
C LYS A 150 3.13 -16.93 -40.55
N GLY A 151 1.83 -17.02 -40.86
CA GLY A 151 1.12 -18.27 -40.93
C GLY A 151 1.83 -19.22 -41.90
N ARG A 152 2.14 -20.43 -41.45
CA ARG A 152 2.47 -21.54 -42.33
C ARG A 152 1.15 -22.05 -42.93
N ARG A 153 1.11 -22.07 -44.27
CA ARG A 153 0.16 -22.89 -45.05
C ARG A 153 0.54 -24.37 -44.94
#